data_f031502fe83039381f2a1225cdbeb74c
#
_entry.id   f031502fe83039381f2a1225cdbeb74c
#
_cell.length_a   1.000
_cell.length_b   1.000
_cell.length_c   1.000
_cell.angle_alpha   90.00
_cell.angle_beta   90.00
_cell.angle_gamma   90.00
#
_symmetry.space_group_name_H-M   'P 1'
#
loop_
_entity.id
_entity.type
_entity.pdbx_description
1 polymer ?
#
loop_
_entity_poly.entity_id
_entity_poly.type
_entity_poly.pdbx_seq_one_letter_code
_entity_poly.pdbx_strand_id
1 'polypeptide(L)'
;MPDRRLFFALWLSDRQRELLRDTLRPVLTSVEGAVVDRRDWHVTLVFIGAFPDEQIPFLQAAAGEIEPEPIRLRFDRLDFWQRAKVATLMPRAVPPALEALVRSLEKTLEAFDVKAEDRLYRPHITVARRARNFETVPLTRPVDLEWQDFDLMESVSGPSGARYRPLKQ
;
A
#
# COMPACT_ATOMS: atom_id res chain seq x y z
N MET A 1 -7.57 24.58 10.99
CA MET A 1 -7.72 23.79 9.76
C MET A 1 -7.59 22.32 10.08
N PRO A 2 -8.52 21.50 9.60
CA PRO A 2 -8.42 20.07 9.87
C PRO A 2 -7.23 19.45 9.16
N ASP A 3 -6.65 18.46 9.80
CA ASP A 3 -5.64 17.64 9.20
C ASP A 3 -6.30 16.44 8.54
N ARG A 4 -5.67 15.95 7.47
CA ARG A 4 -6.06 14.70 6.83
C ARG A 4 -4.96 13.66 7.03
N ARG A 5 -5.36 12.41 7.16
CA ARG A 5 -4.38 11.32 7.27
C ARG A 5 -4.03 10.85 5.86
N LEU A 6 -2.77 11.03 5.51
CA LEU A 6 -2.30 10.79 4.15
C LEU A 6 -1.22 9.72 4.09
N PHE A 7 -1.08 9.14 2.90
CA PHE A 7 0.02 8.24 2.57
C PHE A 7 0.17 8.19 1.05
N PHE A 8 1.36 7.84 0.58
CA PHE A 8 1.59 7.54 -0.83
C PHE A 8 1.46 6.04 -1.05
N ALA A 9 0.87 5.64 -2.16
CA ALA A 9 0.62 4.23 -2.45
C ALA A 9 0.63 3.90 -3.93
N LEU A 10 0.83 2.61 -4.21
CA LEU A 10 0.51 2.03 -5.50
C LEU A 10 -0.92 1.52 -5.41
N TRP A 11 -1.82 2.20 -6.09
CA TRP A 11 -3.26 1.89 -6.07
C TRP A 11 -3.59 0.90 -7.16
N LEU A 12 -4.49 -0.03 -6.90
CA LEU A 12 -4.85 -1.04 -7.88
C LEU A 12 -5.97 -0.56 -8.80
N SER A 13 -5.86 -0.89 -10.08
CA SER A 13 -6.98 -0.74 -11.02
C SER A 13 -8.04 -1.80 -10.77
N ASP A 14 -9.23 -1.61 -11.33
CA ASP A 14 -10.30 -2.60 -11.22
C ASP A 14 -9.88 -3.96 -11.78
N ARG A 15 -9.16 -3.96 -12.90
CA ARG A 15 -8.65 -5.19 -13.51
C ARG A 15 -7.65 -5.91 -12.61
N GLN A 16 -6.74 -5.15 -11.98
CA GLN A 16 -5.79 -5.72 -11.03
C GLN A 16 -6.50 -6.31 -9.82
N ARG A 17 -7.54 -5.64 -9.32
CA ARG A 17 -8.34 -6.15 -8.19
C ARG A 17 -9.04 -7.44 -8.51
N GLU A 18 -9.61 -7.55 -9.70
CA GLU A 18 -10.28 -8.78 -10.14
C GLU A 18 -9.29 -9.94 -10.25
N LEU A 19 -8.15 -9.71 -10.88
CA LEU A 19 -7.10 -10.73 -11.00
C LEU A 19 -6.62 -11.18 -9.63
N LEU A 20 -6.37 -10.25 -8.75
CA LEU A 20 -5.89 -10.54 -7.40
C LEU A 20 -6.95 -11.28 -6.59
N ARG A 21 -8.21 -10.86 -6.67
CA ARG A 21 -9.33 -11.52 -6.00
C ARG A 21 -9.41 -13.00 -6.40
N ASP A 22 -9.35 -13.27 -7.69
CA ASP A 22 -9.48 -14.64 -8.20
C ASP A 22 -8.31 -15.51 -7.74
N THR A 23 -7.11 -14.95 -7.70
CA THR A 23 -5.92 -15.67 -7.24
C THR A 23 -5.92 -15.90 -5.72
N LEU A 24 -6.41 -14.92 -4.95
CA LEU A 24 -6.43 -15.01 -3.48
C LEU A 24 -7.57 -15.87 -2.92
N ARG A 25 -8.68 -16.01 -3.66
CA ARG A 25 -9.86 -16.68 -3.16
C ARG A 25 -9.55 -18.06 -2.54
N PRO A 26 -8.77 -18.96 -3.20
CA PRO A 26 -8.49 -20.27 -2.62
C PRO A 26 -7.68 -20.22 -1.33
N VAL A 27 -6.79 -19.22 -1.17
CA VAL A 27 -5.91 -19.14 0.00
C VAL A 27 -6.51 -18.33 1.13
N LEU A 28 -7.36 -17.34 0.84
CA LEU A 28 -8.02 -16.55 1.86
C LEU A 28 -9.03 -17.33 2.69
N THR A 29 -9.61 -18.38 2.14
CA THR A 29 -10.55 -19.23 2.87
C THR A 29 -9.92 -19.90 4.10
N SER A 30 -8.59 -20.07 4.10
CA SER A 30 -7.87 -20.67 5.23
C SER A 30 -7.39 -19.66 6.26
N VAL A 31 -7.59 -18.36 6.01
CA VAL A 31 -7.16 -17.30 6.91
C VAL A 31 -8.34 -16.84 7.77
N GLU A 32 -8.20 -16.98 9.09
CA GLU A 32 -9.19 -16.46 10.03
C GLU A 32 -8.88 -14.99 10.35
N GLY A 33 -9.84 -14.12 10.09
CA GLY A 33 -9.68 -12.69 10.32
C GLY A 33 -10.73 -11.89 9.56
N ALA A 34 -10.61 -10.57 9.63
CA ALA A 34 -11.48 -9.66 8.90
C ALA A 34 -10.86 -9.34 7.54
N VAL A 35 -11.46 -9.84 6.47
CA VAL A 35 -10.97 -9.60 5.10
C VAL A 35 -11.09 -8.11 4.77
N VAL A 36 -10.00 -7.53 4.25
CA VAL A 36 -10.00 -6.16 3.76
C VAL A 36 -10.77 -6.11 2.45
N ASP A 37 -11.66 -5.12 2.32
CA ASP A 37 -12.39 -4.90 1.07
C ASP A 37 -11.39 -4.74 -0.08
N ARG A 38 -11.63 -5.48 -1.18
CA ARG A 38 -10.72 -5.44 -2.34
C ARG A 38 -10.55 -4.05 -2.93
N ARG A 39 -11.51 -3.16 -2.72
CA ARG A 39 -11.43 -1.76 -3.17
C ARG A 39 -10.36 -0.98 -2.42
N ASP A 40 -9.92 -1.47 -1.27
CA ASP A 40 -8.90 -0.83 -0.44
C ASP A 40 -7.52 -1.50 -0.56
N TRP A 41 -7.38 -2.51 -1.38
CA TRP A 41 -6.08 -3.16 -1.59
C TRP A 41 -5.10 -2.20 -2.27
N HIS A 42 -3.91 -2.11 -1.70
CA HIS A 42 -2.86 -1.24 -2.20
C HIS A 42 -1.51 -1.65 -1.62
N VAL A 43 -0.45 -1.10 -2.22
CA VAL A 43 0.89 -1.18 -1.64
C VAL A 43 1.23 0.21 -1.10
N THR A 44 1.39 0.34 0.20
CA THR A 44 1.83 1.61 0.79
C THR A 44 3.28 1.86 0.43
N LEU A 45 3.59 3.07 -0.01
CA LEU A 45 4.95 3.51 -0.30
C LEU A 45 5.55 4.23 0.90
N VAL A 46 4.89 5.27 1.38
CA VAL A 46 5.35 6.07 2.51
C VAL A 46 4.14 6.58 3.29
N PHE A 47 4.14 6.37 4.62
CA PHE A 47 3.14 6.97 5.50
C PHE A 47 3.50 8.43 5.78
N ILE A 48 2.50 9.28 5.76
CA ILE A 48 2.63 10.70 6.08
C ILE A 48 2.00 10.98 7.45
N GLY A 49 0.82 10.43 7.69
CA GLY A 49 0.05 10.68 8.90
C GLY A 49 -0.80 11.94 8.78
N ALA A 50 -1.08 12.57 9.92
CA ALA A 50 -1.86 13.81 9.95
C ALA A 50 -1.10 14.92 9.21
N PHE A 51 -1.74 15.53 8.23
CA PHE A 51 -1.11 16.53 7.36
C PHE A 51 -2.06 17.72 7.15
N PRO A 52 -1.54 18.97 7.26
CA PRO A 52 -2.38 20.15 7.15
C PRO A 52 -3.06 20.25 5.79
N ASP A 53 -4.35 20.47 5.79
CA ASP A 53 -5.16 20.54 4.57
C ASP A 53 -4.64 21.61 3.59
N GLU A 54 -4.24 22.76 4.11
CA GLU A 54 -3.75 23.86 3.29
C GLU A 54 -2.43 23.57 2.59
N GLN A 55 -1.65 22.59 3.06
CA GLN A 55 -0.37 22.23 2.45
C GLN A 55 -0.49 21.12 1.40
N ILE A 56 -1.65 20.50 1.27
CA ILE A 56 -1.85 19.41 0.31
C ILE A 56 -1.54 19.80 -1.12
N PRO A 57 -1.97 20.97 -1.65
CA PRO A 57 -1.64 21.35 -3.03
C PRO A 57 -0.12 21.46 -3.28
N PHE A 58 0.63 21.93 -2.28
CA PHE A 58 2.09 22.02 -2.39
C PHE A 58 2.74 20.65 -2.39
N LEU A 59 2.24 19.73 -1.57
CA LEU A 59 2.73 18.35 -1.55
C LEU A 59 2.43 17.65 -2.88
N GLN A 60 1.23 17.84 -3.42
CA GLN A 60 0.84 17.26 -4.70
C GLN A 60 1.74 17.78 -5.84
N ALA A 61 2.04 19.08 -5.83
CA ALA A 61 2.93 19.68 -6.84
C ALA A 61 4.35 19.11 -6.74
N ALA A 62 4.88 19.00 -5.53
CA ALA A 62 6.22 18.46 -5.31
C ALA A 62 6.31 16.98 -5.71
N ALA A 63 5.33 16.18 -5.34
CA ALA A 63 5.28 14.76 -5.71
C ALA A 63 5.09 14.58 -7.21
N GLY A 64 4.36 15.49 -7.86
CA GLY A 64 4.13 15.47 -9.30
C GLY A 64 5.38 15.66 -10.14
N GLU A 65 6.47 16.17 -9.55
CA GLU A 65 7.75 16.31 -10.23
C GLU A 65 8.53 14.99 -10.30
N ILE A 66 8.12 14.00 -9.52
CA ILE A 66 8.76 12.68 -9.54
C ILE A 66 8.21 11.91 -10.74
N GLU A 67 9.12 11.47 -11.61
CA GLU A 67 8.79 10.61 -12.75
C GLU A 67 9.23 9.18 -12.42
N PRO A 68 8.31 8.31 -11.95
CA PRO A 68 8.72 6.97 -11.56
C PRO A 68 8.98 6.10 -12.79
N GLU A 69 9.95 5.20 -12.67
CA GLU A 69 10.08 4.12 -13.62
C GLU A 69 8.96 3.10 -13.38
N PRO A 70 8.57 2.31 -14.39
CA PRO A 70 7.56 1.26 -14.20
C PRO A 70 7.95 0.33 -13.05
N ILE A 71 6.99 0.02 -12.20
CA ILE A 71 7.19 -0.86 -11.05
C ILE A 71 6.44 -2.15 -11.29
N ARG A 72 7.17 -3.27 -11.21
CA ARG A 72 6.60 -4.61 -11.33
C ARG A 72 6.86 -5.38 -10.05
N LEU A 73 5.79 -5.92 -9.48
CA LEU A 73 5.88 -6.78 -8.31
C LEU A 73 5.28 -8.14 -8.63
N ARG A 74 6.02 -9.19 -8.29
CA ARG A 74 5.53 -10.56 -8.41
C ARG A 74 5.22 -11.08 -7.01
N PHE A 75 3.93 -11.14 -6.71
CA PHE A 75 3.46 -11.65 -5.42
C PHE A 75 3.33 -13.17 -5.47
N ASP A 76 3.88 -13.85 -4.49
CA ASP A 76 3.93 -15.31 -4.49
C ASP A 76 3.49 -15.99 -3.20
N ARG A 77 3.20 -15.24 -2.14
CA ARG A 77 2.81 -15.85 -0.87
C ARG A 77 2.02 -14.92 0.03
N LEU A 78 1.27 -15.53 0.96
CA LEU A 78 0.67 -14.82 2.09
C LEU A 78 1.51 -15.08 3.34
N ASP A 79 1.86 -14.01 4.04
CA ASP A 79 2.55 -14.06 5.32
C ASP A 79 1.66 -13.53 6.44
N PHE A 80 1.85 -14.05 7.63
CA PHE A 80 1.25 -13.49 8.84
C PHE A 80 2.27 -12.58 9.54
N TRP A 81 1.89 -11.33 9.76
CA TRP A 81 2.71 -10.38 10.51
C TRP A 81 2.23 -10.33 11.96
N GLN A 82 3.02 -10.91 12.85
CA GLN A 82 2.63 -11.16 14.24
C GLN A 82 2.30 -9.88 15.02
N ARG A 83 3.11 -8.83 14.88
CA ARG A 83 2.91 -7.59 15.64
C ARG A 83 1.61 -6.89 15.23
N ALA A 84 1.37 -6.74 13.94
CA ALA A 84 0.19 -6.06 13.43
C ALA A 84 -1.04 -6.97 13.36
N LYS A 85 -0.84 -8.28 13.44
CA LYS A 85 -1.89 -9.32 13.29
C LYS A 85 -2.63 -9.17 11.97
N VAL A 86 -1.87 -9.09 10.89
CA VAL A 86 -2.42 -8.95 9.53
C VAL A 86 -1.92 -10.08 8.64
N ALA A 87 -2.75 -10.46 7.68
CA ALA A 87 -2.34 -11.31 6.58
C ALA A 87 -1.93 -10.40 5.42
N THR A 88 -0.72 -10.60 4.94
CA THR A 88 -0.13 -9.77 3.89
C THR A 88 0.27 -10.58 2.68
N LEU A 89 -0.09 -10.07 1.51
CA LEU A 89 0.41 -10.61 0.26
C LEU A 89 1.79 -10.01 0.00
N MET A 90 2.79 -10.87 -0.20
CA MET A 90 4.19 -10.48 -0.27
C MET A 90 4.78 -10.70 -1.66
N PRO A 91 5.55 -9.74 -2.17
CA PRO A 91 6.28 -9.95 -3.41
C PRO A 91 7.54 -10.78 -3.16
N ARG A 92 8.02 -11.43 -4.24
CA ARG A 92 9.25 -12.23 -4.21
C ARG A 92 10.48 -11.39 -3.89
N ALA A 93 10.53 -10.16 -4.44
CA ALA A 93 11.68 -9.28 -4.28
C ALA A 93 11.22 -7.82 -4.38
N VAL A 94 12.09 -6.92 -3.92
CA VAL A 94 11.86 -5.46 -4.04
C VAL A 94 12.70 -4.95 -5.20
N PRO A 95 12.08 -4.51 -6.31
CA PRO A 95 12.84 -4.00 -7.44
C PRO A 95 13.52 -2.66 -7.12
N PRO A 96 14.67 -2.37 -7.74
CA PRO A 96 15.36 -1.09 -7.53
C PRO A 96 14.50 0.14 -7.84
N ALA A 97 13.63 0.06 -8.85
CA ALA A 97 12.73 1.17 -9.19
C ALA A 97 11.79 1.53 -8.03
N LEU A 98 11.32 0.54 -7.28
CA LEU A 98 10.46 0.75 -6.13
C LEU A 98 11.23 1.38 -4.97
N GLU A 99 12.42 0.89 -4.67
CA GLU A 99 13.27 1.48 -3.64
C GLU A 99 13.61 2.93 -3.96
N ALA A 100 13.93 3.22 -5.23
CA ALA A 100 14.23 4.57 -5.67
C ALA A 100 13.03 5.50 -5.52
N LEU A 101 11.82 5.02 -5.86
CA LEU A 101 10.60 5.80 -5.71
C LEU A 101 10.33 6.13 -4.24
N VAL A 102 10.46 5.14 -3.36
CA VAL A 102 10.24 5.35 -1.91
C VAL A 102 11.22 6.39 -1.37
N ARG A 103 12.51 6.31 -1.74
CA ARG A 103 13.51 7.30 -1.31
C ARG A 103 13.21 8.69 -1.84
N SER A 104 12.77 8.80 -3.09
CA SER A 104 12.40 10.10 -3.68
C SER A 104 11.23 10.72 -2.94
N LEU A 105 10.23 9.92 -2.57
CA LEU A 105 9.09 10.38 -1.80
C LEU A 105 9.48 10.80 -0.39
N GLU A 106 10.31 10.01 0.27
CA GLU A 106 10.83 10.35 1.60
C GLU A 106 11.59 11.66 1.58
N LYS A 107 12.43 11.87 0.58
CA LYS A 107 13.19 13.11 0.41
C LYS A 107 12.26 14.30 0.16
N THR A 108 11.24 14.13 -0.67
CA THR A 108 10.23 15.18 -0.91
C THR A 108 9.54 15.55 0.39
N LEU A 109 9.20 14.57 1.22
CA LEU A 109 8.48 14.78 2.48
C LEU A 109 9.33 15.51 3.53
N GLU A 110 10.65 15.45 3.45
CA GLU A 110 11.53 16.19 4.38
C GLU A 110 11.24 17.69 4.35
N ALA A 111 10.92 18.24 3.18
CA ALA A 111 10.57 19.64 3.02
C ALA A 111 9.26 20.02 3.72
N PHE A 112 8.46 19.04 4.10
CA PHE A 112 7.19 19.20 4.81
C PHE A 112 7.27 18.74 6.26
N ASP A 113 8.49 18.57 6.79
CA ASP A 113 8.75 18.13 8.17
C ASP A 113 8.21 16.73 8.49
N VAL A 114 8.12 15.88 7.49
CA VAL A 114 7.75 14.47 7.67
C VAL A 114 9.01 13.62 7.63
N LYS A 115 9.28 12.93 8.73
CA LYS A 115 10.45 12.06 8.82
C LYS A 115 10.15 10.68 8.25
N ALA A 116 11.11 10.13 7.51
CA ALA A 116 11.06 8.76 7.05
C ALA A 116 11.09 7.79 8.25
N GLU A 117 10.40 6.66 8.11
CA GLU A 117 10.48 5.59 9.10
C GLU A 117 11.86 4.96 9.10
N ASP A 118 12.39 4.70 10.30
CA ASP A 118 13.72 4.12 10.48
C ASP A 118 13.65 2.60 10.46
N ARG A 119 13.12 2.04 9.39
CA ARG A 119 13.07 0.59 9.18
C ARG A 119 13.08 0.25 7.70
N LEU A 120 13.51 -0.99 7.43
CA LEU A 120 13.56 -1.48 6.07
C LEU A 120 12.19 -1.47 5.42
N TYR A 121 12.12 -0.89 4.23
CA TYR A 121 10.87 -0.87 3.47
C TYR A 121 10.50 -2.28 3.00
N ARG A 122 9.28 -2.69 3.30
CA ARG A 122 8.75 -4.01 2.93
C ARG A 122 7.42 -3.82 2.19
N PRO A 123 7.43 -3.88 0.86
CA PRO A 123 6.18 -3.77 0.10
C PRO A 123 5.26 -4.96 0.36
N HIS A 124 3.98 -4.69 0.54
CA HIS A 124 2.98 -5.72 0.79
C HIS A 124 1.59 -5.19 0.54
N ILE A 125 0.64 -6.09 0.35
CA ILE A 125 -0.78 -5.76 0.31
C ILE A 125 -1.44 -6.43 1.51
N THR A 126 -2.02 -5.65 2.41
CA THR A 126 -2.77 -6.20 3.54
C THR A 126 -4.12 -6.69 3.05
N VAL A 127 -4.40 -7.97 3.24
CA VAL A 127 -5.63 -8.60 2.74
C VAL A 127 -6.58 -9.01 3.86
N ALA A 128 -6.11 -9.11 5.10
CA ALA A 128 -6.95 -9.37 6.27
C ALA A 128 -6.35 -8.72 7.50
N ARG A 129 -7.22 -8.23 8.39
CA ARG A 129 -6.84 -7.64 9.68
C ARG A 129 -7.37 -8.53 10.81
N ARG A 130 -6.80 -8.35 12.00
CA ARG A 130 -7.17 -9.18 13.17
C ARG A 130 -7.11 -10.66 12.80
N ALA A 131 -6.08 -11.01 12.06
CA ALA A 131 -5.87 -12.37 11.60
C ALA A 131 -5.31 -13.22 12.74
N ARG A 132 -5.68 -14.49 12.77
CA ARG A 132 -5.05 -15.47 13.63
C ARG A 132 -3.78 -15.97 12.98
N ASN A 133 -2.83 -16.40 13.83
CA ASN A 133 -1.56 -16.92 13.36
C ASN A 133 -1.77 -18.06 12.35
N PHE A 134 -1.02 -17.99 11.26
CA PHE A 134 -0.95 -19.04 10.25
C PHE A 134 0.47 -19.11 9.69
N GLU A 135 0.84 -20.26 9.17
CA GLU A 135 2.12 -20.42 8.47
C GLU A 135 2.02 -19.83 7.08
N THR A 136 3.16 -19.35 6.54
CA THR A 136 3.22 -18.81 5.19
C THR A 136 2.54 -19.75 4.19
N VAL A 137 1.65 -19.18 3.39
CA VAL A 137 0.91 -19.93 2.35
C VAL A 137 1.41 -19.48 0.98
N PRO A 138 2.02 -20.38 0.20
CA PRO A 138 2.37 -20.03 -1.17
C PRO A 138 1.11 -19.91 -2.03
N LEU A 139 1.13 -18.97 -2.97
CA LEU A 139 0.05 -18.87 -3.96
C LEU A 139 0.20 -20.02 -4.97
N THR A 140 -0.92 -20.54 -5.44
CA THR A 140 -0.93 -21.56 -6.50
C THR A 140 -0.24 -21.04 -7.76
N ARG A 141 -0.47 -19.76 -8.07
CA ARG A 141 0.21 -19.04 -9.15
C ARG A 141 0.65 -17.69 -8.66
N PRO A 142 1.90 -17.29 -8.93
CA PRO A 142 2.33 -15.92 -8.65
C PRO A 142 1.48 -14.91 -9.44
N VAL A 143 1.30 -13.73 -8.87
CA VAL A 143 0.57 -12.64 -9.51
C VAL A 143 1.54 -11.51 -9.83
N ASP A 144 1.61 -11.13 -11.10
CA ASP A 144 2.41 -9.99 -11.55
C ASP A 144 1.50 -8.77 -11.65
N LEU A 145 1.86 -7.72 -10.92
CA LEU A 145 1.18 -6.43 -11.01
C LEU A 145 2.20 -5.37 -11.43
N GLU A 146 1.76 -4.46 -12.29
CA GLU A 146 2.61 -3.38 -12.80
C GLU A 146 1.93 -2.04 -12.61
N TRP A 147 2.72 -1.03 -12.20
CA TRP A 147 2.26 0.34 -12.04
C TRP A 147 3.17 1.28 -12.82
N GLN A 148 2.57 2.28 -13.47
CA GLN A 148 3.29 3.34 -14.16
C GLN A 148 3.40 4.60 -13.31
N ASP A 149 2.60 4.70 -12.26
CA ASP A 149 2.53 5.88 -11.42
C ASP A 149 2.08 5.50 -10.00
N PHE A 150 2.07 6.49 -9.12
CA PHE A 150 1.65 6.35 -7.73
C PHE A 150 0.59 7.39 -7.40
N ASP A 151 -0.07 7.23 -6.25
CA ASP A 151 -1.12 8.14 -5.81
C ASP A 151 -0.88 8.65 -4.40
N LEU A 152 -1.30 9.88 -4.15
CA LEU A 152 -1.46 10.41 -2.80
C LEU A 152 -2.84 10.01 -2.32
N MET A 153 -2.89 9.32 -1.18
CA MET A 153 -4.10 8.72 -0.64
C MET A 153 -4.50 9.36 0.66
N GLU A 154 -5.80 9.37 0.91
CA GLU A 154 -6.37 9.77 2.19
C GLU A 154 -7.00 8.55 2.87
N SER A 155 -6.74 8.41 4.17
CA SER A 155 -7.39 7.42 5.01
C SER A 155 -8.54 8.09 5.74
N VAL A 156 -9.75 7.58 5.55
CA VAL A 156 -10.98 8.10 6.17
C VAL A 156 -11.53 7.05 7.11
N SER A 157 -11.76 7.41 8.37
CA SER A 157 -12.37 6.52 9.34
C SER A 157 -13.87 6.38 9.08
N GLY A 158 -14.37 5.16 9.16
CA GLY A 158 -15.79 4.86 8.96
C GLY A 158 -16.27 3.76 9.90
N PRO A 159 -17.57 3.43 9.87
CA PRO A 159 -18.15 2.41 10.75
C PRO A 159 -17.50 1.04 10.64
N SER A 160 -16.99 0.71 9.47
CA SER A 160 -16.35 -0.59 9.18
C SER A 160 -14.84 -0.54 9.27
N GLY A 161 -14.26 0.55 9.82
CA GLY A 161 -12.82 0.78 9.87
C GLY A 161 -12.37 1.80 8.84
N ALA A 162 -11.05 1.87 8.61
CA ALA A 162 -10.48 2.83 7.68
C ALA A 162 -10.79 2.45 6.23
N ARG A 163 -11.14 3.46 5.44
CA ARG A 163 -11.31 3.35 3.99
C ARG A 163 -10.34 4.32 3.33
N TYR A 164 -9.96 4.03 2.10
CA TYR A 164 -8.94 4.79 1.39
C TYR A 164 -9.47 5.34 0.08
N ARG A 165 -9.01 6.55 -0.26
CA ARG A 165 -9.34 7.16 -1.54
C ARG A 165 -8.19 7.99 -2.08
N PRO A 166 -7.95 7.99 -3.41
CA PRO A 166 -6.98 8.88 -4.01
C PRO A 166 -7.41 10.33 -3.86
N LEU A 167 -6.43 11.21 -3.60
CA LEU A 167 -6.67 12.65 -3.67
C LEU A 167 -6.38 13.09 -5.09
N LYS A 168 -7.40 13.60 -5.75
CA LYS A 168 -7.26 14.14 -7.12
C LYS A 168 -6.83 15.59 -7.05
N GLN A 169 -5.97 15.98 -7.99
CA GLN A 169 -5.59 17.39 -8.17
C GLN A 169 -6.75 18.20 -8.76
#